data_bd0444dbae565acb98cf8e8c6947eaba
#
_entry.id   bd0444dbae565acb98cf8e8c6947eaba
#
_cell.length_a   1.000
_cell.length_b   1.000
_cell.length_c   1.000
_cell.angle_alpha   90.00
_cell.angle_beta   90.00
_cell.angle_gamma   90.00
#
_symmetry.space_group_name_H-M   'P 1'
#
loop_
_entity.id
_entity.type
_entity.pdbx_description
1 polymer ?
#
loop_
_entity_poly.entity_id
_entity_poly.type
_entity_poly.pdbx_seq_one_letter_code
_entity_poly.pdbx_strand_id
1 'polypeptide(L)'
;VSDTFECHSDKQEQLIFSDHKITVALTGIQWAKTTSGAWWMKRRIYEHAEKGDNFIVCAPTYKILKQSTLPAFLKVMEGDGEYKYGEDEFHTKWKTKVYMRTGTDPDSIVGITDVRAIWGDEAGKFGLYFWENIQGRASFKNAPIMLTSTPYAMNWLFRDVLRPYKAGLRPDINLVQAKSCDNPYFPMEEYERRRRTMDPRRFNAMYNGEFEKMHGLVYDCFDDEIHVVEPYTLPIGTKFHAAVDWGTTHPFVITVRGITPGGDHVQVSEFYKTGFTITDMVQVAQKLKQVWGIHIFYCDPAEPV
;
A
#
# COMPACT_ATOMS: atom_id res chain seq x y z
N VAL A 1 27.77 25.45 10.81
CA VAL A 1 26.75 25.00 11.79
C VAL A 1 26.76 23.49 11.70
N SER A 2 27.16 22.81 12.79
CA SER A 2 27.11 21.34 12.85
C SER A 2 25.64 20.96 12.94
N ASP A 3 25.08 20.44 11.84
CA ASP A 3 23.72 19.90 11.83
C ASP A 3 23.70 18.57 12.59
N THR A 4 23.63 18.67 13.91
CA THR A 4 23.29 17.52 14.76
C THR A 4 21.77 17.39 14.77
N PHE A 5 21.24 16.40 14.07
CA PHE A 5 19.84 16.03 14.18
C PHE A 5 19.68 15.22 15.48
N GLU A 6 18.79 15.70 16.34
CA GLU A 6 18.42 15.00 17.57
C GLU A 6 17.08 14.29 17.36
N CYS A 7 17.07 12.98 17.58
CA CYS A 7 15.84 12.18 17.51
C CYS A 7 14.90 12.56 18.66
N HIS A 8 13.63 12.77 18.36
CA HIS A 8 12.65 13.12 19.40
C HIS A 8 12.20 11.92 20.25
N SER A 9 12.56 10.70 19.87
CA SER A 9 12.21 9.47 20.58
C SER A 9 13.07 8.28 20.14
N ASP A 10 13.17 7.26 21.00
CA ASP A 10 13.85 5.99 20.72
C ASP A 10 13.29 5.31 19.47
N LYS A 11 11.98 5.43 19.23
CA LYS A 11 11.32 4.89 18.03
C LYS A 11 11.81 5.58 16.74
N GLN A 12 12.07 6.87 16.81
CA GLN A 12 12.65 7.60 15.67
C GLN A 12 14.10 7.17 15.43
N GLU A 13 14.85 6.99 16.49
CA GLU A 13 16.23 6.47 16.42
C GLU A 13 16.25 5.06 15.83
N GLN A 14 15.43 4.13 16.34
CA GLN A 14 15.27 2.78 15.79
C GLN A 14 14.93 2.79 14.30
N LEU A 15 14.13 3.74 13.85
CA LEU A 15 13.75 3.87 12.44
C LEU A 15 14.93 4.35 11.59
N ILE A 16 15.58 5.44 12.00
CA ILE A 16 16.68 6.07 11.24
C ILE A 16 17.92 5.17 11.18
N PHE A 17 18.21 4.44 12.24
CA PHE A 17 19.38 3.57 12.34
C PHE A 17 19.09 2.09 12.02
N SER A 18 17.90 1.78 11.49
CA SER A 18 17.57 0.42 11.09
C SER A 18 18.42 -0.07 9.91
N ASP A 19 18.98 -1.28 10.06
CA ASP A 19 19.75 -1.98 9.02
C ASP A 19 19.02 -3.20 8.45
N HIS A 20 17.74 -3.39 8.82
CA HIS A 20 16.95 -4.50 8.30
C HIS A 20 16.70 -4.35 6.80
N LYS A 21 16.47 -5.50 6.13
CA LYS A 21 16.17 -5.53 4.70
C LYS A 21 14.94 -4.68 4.36
N ILE A 22 13.91 -4.76 5.17
CA ILE A 22 12.72 -3.92 5.06
C ILE A 22 12.45 -3.27 6.41
N THR A 23 12.34 -1.96 6.43
CA THR A 23 11.94 -1.19 7.62
C THR A 23 10.62 -0.51 7.33
N VAL A 24 9.63 -0.70 8.20
CA VAL A 24 8.29 -0.13 8.04
C VAL A 24 7.97 0.78 9.21
N ALA A 25 7.70 2.04 8.92
CA ALA A 25 7.15 2.99 9.88
C ALA A 25 5.66 3.14 9.67
N LEU A 26 4.86 2.52 10.53
CA LEU A 26 3.41 2.72 10.60
C LEU A 26 3.09 3.66 11.74
N THR A 27 2.88 4.93 11.42
CA THR A 27 2.73 5.93 12.46
C THR A 27 1.49 6.78 12.24
N GLY A 28 1.00 7.38 13.32
CA GLY A 28 0.00 8.42 13.22
C GLY A 28 0.48 9.61 12.40
N ILE A 29 -0.46 10.43 11.95
CA ILE A 29 -0.15 11.67 11.23
C ILE A 29 0.74 12.59 12.09
N GLN A 30 1.62 13.37 11.45
CA GLN A 30 2.51 14.34 12.12
C GLN A 30 3.46 13.75 13.18
N TRP A 31 3.71 12.45 13.15
CA TRP A 31 4.73 11.82 13.99
C TRP A 31 6.18 12.07 13.49
N ALA A 32 6.37 12.74 12.38
CA ALA A 32 7.65 12.99 11.71
C ALA A 32 8.20 11.81 10.86
N LYS A 33 7.35 10.88 10.40
CA LYS A 33 7.76 9.72 9.57
C LYS A 33 8.49 10.12 8.28
N THR A 34 8.02 11.14 7.55
CA THR A 34 8.65 11.63 6.33
C THR A 34 10.04 12.21 6.60
N THR A 35 10.21 12.98 7.67
CA THR A 35 11.52 13.49 8.12
C THR A 35 12.46 12.34 8.48
N SER A 36 11.95 11.34 9.19
CA SER A 36 12.75 10.15 9.57
C SER A 36 13.21 9.36 8.35
N GLY A 37 12.34 9.19 7.33
CA GLY A 37 12.69 8.56 6.06
C GLY A 37 13.79 9.31 5.32
N ALA A 38 13.73 10.65 5.31
CA ALA A 38 14.74 11.49 4.70
C ALA A 38 16.11 11.35 5.41
N TRP A 39 16.13 11.32 6.75
CA TRP A 39 17.37 11.11 7.54
C TRP A 39 17.91 9.70 7.35
N TRP A 40 17.06 8.68 7.32
CA TRP A 40 17.50 7.32 7.00
C TRP A 40 18.14 7.25 5.62
N MET A 41 17.53 7.87 4.59
CA MET A 41 18.09 7.90 3.24
C MET A 41 19.44 8.65 3.21
N LYS A 42 19.55 9.81 3.89
CA LYS A 42 20.84 10.51 4.03
C LYS A 42 21.90 9.62 4.63
N ARG A 43 21.58 8.92 5.73
CA ARG A 43 22.52 7.97 6.37
C ARG A 43 22.98 6.91 5.38
N ARG A 44 22.04 6.29 4.62
CA ARG A 44 22.39 5.28 3.60
C ARG A 44 23.30 5.81 2.51
N ILE A 45 23.08 7.04 2.08
CA ILE A 45 23.96 7.70 1.11
C ILE A 45 25.37 7.89 1.71
N TYR A 46 25.48 8.37 2.93
CA TYR A 46 26.78 8.59 3.57
C TYR A 46 27.56 7.30 3.80
N GLU A 47 26.91 6.24 4.24
CA GLU A 47 27.56 4.99 4.61
C GLU A 47 27.94 4.11 3.41
N HIS A 48 27.18 4.19 2.31
CA HIS A 48 27.24 3.21 1.23
C HIS A 48 27.35 3.80 -0.17
N ALA A 49 27.47 5.12 -0.32
CA ALA A 49 27.58 5.74 -1.63
C ALA A 49 28.96 5.50 -2.26
N GLU A 50 28.97 4.78 -3.37
CA GLU A 50 30.11 4.63 -4.25
C GLU A 50 29.82 5.30 -5.60
N LYS A 51 30.86 5.64 -6.35
CA LYS A 51 30.68 6.25 -7.66
C LYS A 51 29.86 5.33 -8.58
N GLY A 52 28.76 5.84 -9.10
CA GLY A 52 27.84 5.09 -9.98
C GLY A 52 26.67 4.41 -9.26
N ASP A 53 26.66 4.40 -7.93
CA ASP A 53 25.50 3.91 -7.18
C ASP A 53 24.31 4.83 -7.28
N ASN A 54 23.13 4.24 -7.20
CA ASN A 54 21.84 4.91 -7.29
C ASN A 54 21.00 4.69 -6.05
N PHE A 55 20.16 5.66 -5.75
CA PHE A 55 19.17 5.62 -4.67
C PHE A 55 17.81 6.00 -5.23
N ILE A 56 16.74 5.51 -4.61
CA ILE A 56 15.38 5.83 -5.07
C ILE A 56 14.56 6.37 -3.88
N VAL A 57 13.90 7.50 -4.10
CA VAL A 57 12.90 8.07 -3.20
C VAL A 57 11.57 8.10 -3.93
N CYS A 58 10.55 7.46 -3.35
CA CYS A 58 9.25 7.33 -3.99
C CYS A 58 8.14 7.96 -3.16
N ALA A 59 7.11 8.46 -3.85
CA ALA A 59 5.85 8.85 -3.27
C ALA A 59 4.68 8.32 -4.12
N PRO A 60 3.44 8.24 -3.60
CA PRO A 60 2.31 7.70 -4.38
C PRO A 60 2.01 8.48 -5.65
N THR A 61 2.07 9.81 -5.57
CA THR A 61 1.76 10.73 -6.67
C THR A 61 2.75 11.87 -6.74
N TYR A 62 2.87 12.48 -7.90
CA TYR A 62 3.73 13.64 -8.11
C TYR A 62 3.38 14.81 -7.16
N LYS A 63 2.10 14.99 -6.87
CA LYS A 63 1.62 16.01 -5.94
C LYS A 63 2.17 15.77 -4.52
N ILE A 64 2.08 14.56 -4.01
CA ILE A 64 2.61 14.21 -2.68
C ILE A 64 4.13 14.31 -2.68
N LEU A 65 4.80 13.82 -3.73
CA LEU A 65 6.25 13.95 -3.88
C LEU A 65 6.70 15.41 -3.74
N LYS A 66 6.12 16.32 -4.50
CA LYS A 66 6.52 17.73 -4.51
C LYS A 66 6.09 18.52 -3.28
N GLN A 67 5.01 18.15 -2.62
CA GLN A 67 4.48 18.88 -1.45
C GLN A 67 5.03 18.40 -0.11
N SER A 68 5.49 17.16 0.00
CA SER A 68 5.89 16.55 1.27
C SER A 68 7.27 15.90 1.19
N THR A 69 7.42 14.84 0.41
CA THR A 69 8.60 13.97 0.39
C THR A 69 9.86 14.69 -0.07
N LEU A 70 9.80 15.36 -1.22
CA LEU A 70 10.93 16.09 -1.80
C LEU A 70 11.40 17.27 -0.91
N PRO A 71 10.53 18.16 -0.41
CA PRO A 71 10.96 19.22 0.52
C PRO A 71 11.64 18.69 1.77
N ALA A 72 11.12 17.61 2.36
CA ALA A 72 11.74 16.97 3.53
C ALA A 72 13.13 16.40 3.19
N PHE A 73 13.27 15.73 2.04
CA PHE A 73 14.54 15.22 1.56
C PHE A 73 15.56 16.32 1.28
N LEU A 74 15.16 17.37 0.55
CA LEU A 74 16.06 18.49 0.20
C LEU A 74 16.55 19.25 1.44
N LYS A 75 15.69 19.44 2.44
CA LYS A 75 16.07 20.06 3.71
C LYS A 75 17.15 19.27 4.42
N VAL A 76 17.04 17.95 4.43
CA VAL A 76 18.01 17.04 5.08
C VAL A 76 19.31 16.97 4.28
N MET A 77 19.25 17.05 2.94
CA MET A 77 20.40 16.97 2.02
C MET A 77 21.02 18.33 1.69
N GLU A 78 20.63 19.38 2.40
CA GLU A 78 21.20 20.72 2.18
C GLU A 78 22.74 20.70 2.28
N GLY A 79 23.40 21.26 1.25
CA GLY A 79 24.87 21.24 1.14
C GLY A 79 25.51 19.93 0.68
N ASP A 80 24.71 18.87 0.43
CA ASP A 80 25.23 17.55 0.02
C ASP A 80 25.04 17.25 -1.48
N GLY A 81 24.50 18.18 -2.23
CA GLY A 81 24.30 18.02 -3.67
C GLY A 81 23.32 19.04 -4.25
N GLU A 82 22.84 18.76 -5.45
CA GLU A 82 21.95 19.63 -6.20
C GLU A 82 20.78 18.85 -6.81
N TYR A 83 19.57 19.38 -6.69
CA TYR A 83 18.37 18.80 -7.32
C TYR A 83 18.21 19.31 -8.77
N LYS A 84 18.09 18.39 -9.71
CA LYS A 84 17.87 18.65 -11.13
C LYS A 84 16.39 18.56 -11.47
N TYR A 85 15.71 19.67 -11.49
CA TYR A 85 14.25 19.74 -11.67
C TYR A 85 13.73 19.12 -12.97
N GLY A 86 14.51 19.18 -14.06
CA GLY A 86 14.12 18.61 -15.37
C GLY A 86 14.21 17.10 -15.44
N GLU A 87 15.01 16.48 -14.55
CA GLU A 87 15.28 15.04 -14.53
C GLU A 87 14.57 14.35 -13.35
N ASP A 88 14.05 15.12 -12.40
CA ASP A 88 13.59 14.65 -11.09
C ASP A 88 14.63 13.76 -10.38
N GLU A 89 15.88 14.29 -10.34
CA GLU A 89 17.05 13.63 -9.74
C GLU A 89 17.78 14.56 -8.79
N PHE A 90 18.31 14.01 -7.70
CA PHE A 90 19.26 14.72 -6.84
C PHE A 90 20.67 14.16 -7.07
N HIS A 91 21.58 14.98 -7.52
CA HIS A 91 22.97 14.62 -7.76
C HIS A 91 23.81 14.97 -6.54
N THR A 92 24.34 13.97 -5.88
CA THR A 92 25.12 14.15 -4.66
C THR A 92 26.56 14.61 -4.96
N LYS A 93 27.20 15.24 -3.99
CA LYS A 93 28.64 15.60 -4.06
C LYS A 93 29.57 14.37 -4.19
N TRP A 94 29.09 13.16 -3.86
CA TRP A 94 29.82 11.89 -4.03
C TRP A 94 29.64 11.25 -5.40
N LYS A 95 29.00 11.96 -6.34
CA LYS A 95 28.76 11.49 -7.72
C LYS A 95 27.80 10.28 -7.79
N THR A 96 26.88 10.20 -6.87
CA THR A 96 25.74 9.25 -6.89
C THR A 96 24.47 10.00 -7.22
N LYS A 97 23.42 9.28 -7.62
CA LYS A 97 22.12 9.86 -7.99
C LYS A 97 21.02 9.33 -7.05
N VAL A 98 20.11 10.22 -6.71
CA VAL A 98 18.87 9.86 -6.04
C VAL A 98 17.70 10.18 -6.96
N TYR A 99 17.02 9.15 -7.42
CA TYR A 99 15.87 9.27 -8.33
C TYR A 99 14.60 9.55 -7.54
N MET A 100 13.88 10.62 -7.89
CA MET A 100 12.57 10.93 -7.33
C MET A 100 11.49 10.37 -8.27
N ARG A 101 10.73 9.36 -7.80
CA ARG A 101 9.77 8.63 -8.65
C ARG A 101 8.41 8.51 -7.96
N THR A 102 7.39 8.14 -8.72
CA THR A 102 6.02 8.07 -8.20
C THR A 102 5.33 6.76 -8.55
N GLY A 103 4.44 6.31 -7.66
CA GLY A 103 3.64 5.11 -7.87
C GLY A 103 2.59 5.22 -8.99
N THR A 104 2.31 6.44 -9.47
CA THR A 104 1.45 6.68 -10.64
C THR A 104 2.12 6.31 -11.96
N ASP A 105 3.45 6.23 -11.97
CA ASP A 105 4.25 5.73 -13.10
C ASP A 105 5.17 4.61 -12.58
N PRO A 106 4.62 3.40 -12.39
CA PRO A 106 5.34 2.30 -11.77
C PRO A 106 6.53 1.79 -12.59
N ASP A 107 6.53 2.02 -13.90
CA ASP A 107 7.62 1.58 -14.79
C ASP A 107 8.81 2.55 -14.77
N SER A 108 8.65 3.75 -14.24
CA SER A 108 9.72 4.77 -14.17
C SER A 108 10.94 4.34 -13.36
N ILE A 109 10.83 3.31 -12.51
CA ILE A 109 11.95 2.74 -11.75
C ILE A 109 12.61 1.53 -12.42
N VAL A 110 11.99 0.93 -13.44
CA VAL A 110 12.42 -0.35 -14.02
C VAL A 110 13.82 -0.29 -14.63
N GLY A 111 14.21 0.84 -15.22
CA GLY A 111 15.52 1.04 -15.82
C GLY A 111 16.64 1.43 -14.86
N ILE A 112 16.35 1.69 -13.57
CA ILE A 112 17.36 2.12 -12.60
C ILE A 112 18.14 0.90 -12.09
N THR A 113 19.46 0.90 -12.31
CA THR A 113 20.38 -0.16 -11.87
C THR A 113 21.21 0.27 -10.66
N ASP A 114 21.94 -0.66 -10.07
CA ASP A 114 22.89 -0.40 -8.96
C ASP A 114 22.28 0.37 -7.78
N VAL A 115 21.04 0.03 -7.45
CA VAL A 115 20.30 0.67 -6.35
C VAL A 115 20.82 0.20 -5.00
N ARG A 116 21.22 1.13 -4.13
CA ARG A 116 21.77 0.87 -2.78
C ARG A 116 20.76 1.02 -1.64
N ALA A 117 19.76 1.87 -1.81
CA ALA A 117 18.65 1.97 -0.87
C ALA A 117 17.42 2.56 -1.55
N ILE A 118 16.24 2.22 -1.02
CA ILE A 118 14.95 2.74 -1.50
C ILE A 118 14.14 3.25 -0.31
N TRP A 119 13.60 4.45 -0.43
CA TRP A 119 12.63 4.99 0.52
C TRP A 119 11.31 5.26 -0.18
N GLY A 120 10.25 4.57 0.27
CA GLY A 120 8.86 4.80 -0.15
C GLY A 120 8.10 5.56 0.92
N ASP A 121 7.78 6.83 0.67
CA ASP A 121 6.95 7.65 1.56
C ASP A 121 5.47 7.48 1.22
N GLU A 122 4.60 7.48 2.23
CA GLU A 122 3.16 7.19 2.12
C GLU A 122 2.87 5.88 1.36
N ALA A 123 3.70 4.86 1.60
CA ALA A 123 3.75 3.59 0.86
C ALA A 123 2.42 2.82 0.85
N GLY A 124 1.58 2.97 1.88
CA GLY A 124 0.24 2.36 1.91
C GLY A 124 -0.68 2.81 0.77
N LYS A 125 -0.31 3.84 0.01
CA LYS A 125 -1.04 4.31 -1.17
C LYS A 125 -0.45 3.81 -2.49
N PHE A 126 0.63 3.04 -2.46
CA PHE A 126 1.19 2.44 -3.67
C PHE A 126 0.29 1.32 -4.20
N GLY A 127 0.28 1.14 -5.53
CA GLY A 127 -0.25 -0.07 -6.14
C GLY A 127 0.67 -1.28 -5.89
N LEU A 128 0.11 -2.49 -5.88
CA LEU A 128 0.89 -3.72 -5.69
C LEU A 128 2.01 -3.86 -6.73
N TYR A 129 1.73 -3.59 -7.99
CA TYR A 129 2.73 -3.67 -9.08
C TYR A 129 3.93 -2.74 -8.86
N PHE A 130 3.71 -1.54 -8.30
CA PHE A 130 4.82 -0.65 -7.96
C PHE A 130 5.67 -1.19 -6.81
N TRP A 131 5.04 -1.81 -5.81
CA TRP A 131 5.74 -2.50 -4.74
C TRP A 131 6.61 -3.66 -5.26
N GLU A 132 6.10 -4.46 -6.18
CA GLU A 132 6.85 -5.54 -6.82
C GLU A 132 8.07 -5.01 -7.59
N ASN A 133 7.91 -3.90 -8.32
CA ASN A 133 9.03 -3.23 -9.01
C ASN A 133 10.08 -2.70 -8.01
N ILE A 134 9.68 -2.12 -6.87
CA ILE A 134 10.59 -1.69 -5.81
C ILE A 134 11.42 -2.87 -5.31
N GLN A 135 10.81 -4.02 -5.01
CA GLN A 135 11.52 -5.21 -4.57
C GLN A 135 12.49 -5.72 -5.65
N GLY A 136 12.06 -5.71 -6.91
CA GLY A 136 12.91 -6.06 -8.05
C GLY A 136 14.15 -5.18 -8.16
N ARG A 137 14.02 -3.86 -7.97
CA ARG A 137 15.18 -2.94 -8.00
C ARG A 137 16.10 -3.13 -6.80
N ALA A 138 15.56 -3.49 -5.65
CA ALA A 138 16.34 -3.73 -4.44
C ALA A 138 17.13 -5.06 -4.45
N SER A 139 16.84 -5.97 -5.39
CA SER A 139 17.37 -7.35 -5.34
C SER A 139 18.87 -7.45 -5.64
N PHE A 140 19.37 -6.77 -6.67
CA PHE A 140 20.72 -6.93 -7.19
C PHE A 140 21.81 -6.56 -6.17
N LYS A 141 21.70 -5.41 -5.50
CA LYS A 141 22.64 -4.97 -4.46
C LYS A 141 22.16 -5.32 -3.04
N ASN A 142 21.14 -6.16 -2.91
CA ASN A 142 20.48 -6.44 -1.64
C ASN A 142 20.08 -5.16 -0.88
N ALA A 143 19.65 -4.13 -1.62
CA ALA A 143 19.36 -2.82 -1.10
C ALA A 143 18.28 -2.84 0.00
N PRO A 144 18.48 -2.19 1.15
CA PRO A 144 17.45 -2.04 2.15
C PRO A 144 16.34 -1.11 1.64
N ILE A 145 15.12 -1.38 2.12
CA ILE A 145 13.92 -0.63 1.76
C ILE A 145 13.32 -0.05 3.04
N MET A 146 13.05 1.25 3.05
CA MET A 146 12.23 1.89 4.08
C MET A 146 10.87 2.27 3.50
N LEU A 147 9.82 1.89 4.20
CA LEU A 147 8.44 2.26 3.90
C LEU A 147 7.88 3.11 5.05
N THR A 148 7.54 4.35 4.77
CA THR A 148 6.87 5.22 5.73
C THR A 148 5.41 5.37 5.34
N SER A 149 4.47 5.17 6.25
CA SER A 149 3.04 5.25 5.97
C SER A 149 2.20 5.51 7.21
N THR A 150 1.03 6.10 6.97
CA THR A 150 -0.11 5.96 7.87
C THR A 150 -0.96 4.79 7.37
N PRO A 151 -1.54 3.94 8.23
CA PRO A 151 -2.45 2.89 7.79
C PRO A 151 -3.71 3.50 7.15
N TYR A 152 -3.97 3.20 5.88
CA TYR A 152 -5.14 3.72 5.16
C TYR A 152 -6.21 2.66 4.92
N ALA A 153 -5.80 1.44 4.59
CA ALA A 153 -6.68 0.33 4.26
C ALA A 153 -5.95 -1.00 4.45
N MET A 154 -6.68 -2.11 4.51
CA MET A 154 -6.16 -3.48 4.52
C MET A 154 -5.68 -3.87 3.11
N ASN A 155 -4.64 -3.18 2.63
CA ASN A 155 -4.06 -3.35 1.31
C ASN A 155 -2.84 -4.29 1.32
N TRP A 156 -2.06 -4.30 0.23
CA TRP A 156 -0.84 -5.10 0.11
C TRP A 156 0.14 -4.89 1.28
N LEU A 157 0.26 -3.67 1.82
CA LEU A 157 1.18 -3.39 2.93
C LEU A 157 0.76 -4.15 4.21
N PHE A 158 -0.55 -4.24 4.45
CA PHE A 158 -1.07 -5.07 5.52
C PHE A 158 -0.90 -6.57 5.21
N ARG A 159 -1.37 -7.01 4.04
CA ARG A 159 -1.45 -8.42 3.66
C ARG A 159 -0.07 -9.05 3.46
N ASP A 160 0.82 -8.38 2.71
CA ASP A 160 2.06 -8.99 2.20
C ASP A 160 3.29 -8.62 3.06
N VAL A 161 3.17 -7.61 3.93
CA VAL A 161 4.27 -7.15 4.80
C VAL A 161 3.92 -7.32 6.28
N LEU A 162 2.86 -6.67 6.76
CA LEU A 162 2.59 -6.58 8.18
C LEU A 162 2.06 -7.91 8.77
N ARG A 163 1.15 -8.56 8.08
CA ARG A 163 0.54 -9.83 8.54
C ARG A 163 1.57 -10.96 8.63
N PRO A 164 2.42 -11.23 7.60
CA PRO A 164 3.50 -12.20 7.72
C PRO A 164 4.52 -11.84 8.80
N TYR A 165 4.82 -10.56 9.00
CA TYR A 165 5.69 -10.11 10.09
C TYR A 165 5.09 -10.45 11.46
N LYS A 166 3.81 -10.13 11.70
CA LYS A 166 3.11 -10.45 12.96
C LYS A 166 3.01 -11.95 13.22
N ALA A 167 2.98 -12.76 12.17
CA ALA A 167 3.02 -14.23 12.25
C ALA A 167 4.43 -14.80 12.48
N GLY A 168 5.47 -13.96 12.60
CA GLY A 168 6.85 -14.39 12.78
C GLY A 168 7.52 -14.98 11.53
N LEU A 169 6.89 -14.85 10.36
CA LEU A 169 7.38 -15.40 9.09
C LEU A 169 8.39 -14.50 8.36
N ARG A 170 8.55 -13.25 8.79
CA ARG A 170 9.39 -12.24 8.14
C ARG A 170 10.37 -11.59 9.13
N PRO A 171 11.44 -12.30 9.52
CA PRO A 171 12.47 -11.76 10.43
C PRO A 171 13.33 -10.66 9.78
N ASP A 172 13.26 -10.52 8.47
CA ASP A 172 13.92 -9.49 7.67
C ASP A 172 13.25 -8.10 7.78
N ILE A 173 12.10 -8.03 8.44
CA ILE A 173 11.33 -6.79 8.63
C ILE A 173 11.57 -6.21 10.03
N ASN A 174 11.84 -4.91 10.10
CA ASN A 174 11.72 -4.09 11.30
C ASN A 174 10.46 -3.23 11.21
N LEU A 175 9.55 -3.38 12.16
CA LEU A 175 8.32 -2.61 12.24
C LEU A 175 8.40 -1.61 13.40
N VAL A 176 8.28 -0.33 13.08
CA VAL A 176 8.15 0.75 14.07
C VAL A 176 6.73 1.29 14.01
N GLN A 177 5.97 1.07 15.08
CA GLN A 177 4.63 1.66 15.25
C GLN A 177 4.66 2.77 16.29
N ALA A 178 4.02 3.90 15.98
CA ALA A 178 3.96 5.04 16.87
C ALA A 178 2.67 5.85 16.69
N LYS A 179 2.21 6.44 17.79
CA LYS A 179 1.06 7.35 17.82
C LYS A 179 1.50 8.76 17.48
N SER A 180 0.59 9.59 16.99
CA SER A 180 0.87 11.02 16.80
C SER A 180 1.36 11.69 18.08
N CYS A 181 0.80 11.33 19.23
CA CYS A 181 1.19 11.87 20.53
C CYS A 181 2.52 11.36 21.08
N ASP A 182 3.14 10.34 20.47
CA ASP A 182 4.50 9.93 20.80
C ASP A 182 5.53 10.98 20.29
N ASN A 183 5.12 11.89 19.42
CA ASN A 183 5.90 13.06 19.06
C ASN A 183 5.71 14.15 20.09
N PRO A 184 6.75 14.57 20.86
CA PRO A 184 6.62 15.56 21.91
C PRO A 184 6.18 16.95 21.42
N TYR A 185 6.34 17.21 20.13
CA TYR A 185 5.88 18.46 19.50
C TYR A 185 4.43 18.41 19.04
N PHE A 186 3.75 17.26 19.16
CA PHE A 186 2.34 17.14 18.81
C PHE A 186 1.46 17.65 19.96
N PRO A 187 0.51 18.58 19.73
CA PRO A 187 -0.34 19.12 20.80
C PRO A 187 -1.27 18.04 21.37
N MET A 188 -1.07 17.68 22.65
CA MET A 188 -1.91 16.68 23.34
C MET A 188 -3.39 17.08 23.41
N GLU A 189 -3.68 18.37 23.53
CA GLU A 189 -5.05 18.87 23.51
C GLU A 189 -5.77 18.55 22.19
N GLU A 190 -5.08 18.72 21.06
CA GLU A 190 -5.60 18.37 19.74
C GLU A 190 -5.80 16.86 19.57
N TYR A 191 -4.85 16.04 20.08
CA TYR A 191 -4.99 14.58 20.08
C TYR A 191 -6.25 14.14 20.85
N GLU A 192 -6.46 14.65 22.07
CA GLU A 192 -7.63 14.33 22.87
C GLU A 192 -8.93 14.90 22.29
N ARG A 193 -8.87 16.07 21.66
CA ARG A 193 -10.01 16.63 20.94
C ARG A 193 -10.43 15.73 19.79
N ARG A 194 -9.48 15.26 18.97
CA ARG A 194 -9.75 14.34 17.87
C ARG A 194 -10.25 13.00 18.36
N ARG A 195 -9.69 12.46 19.42
CA ARG A 195 -10.14 11.21 20.02
C ARG A 195 -11.62 11.24 20.42
N ARG A 196 -12.11 12.38 20.90
CA ARG A 196 -13.51 12.56 21.29
C ARG A 196 -14.47 12.83 20.14
N THR A 197 -13.99 13.39 19.04
CA THR A 197 -14.85 13.90 17.96
C THR A 197 -14.82 13.07 16.69
N MET A 198 -13.84 12.18 16.51
CA MET A 198 -13.73 11.32 15.34
C MET A 198 -14.35 9.94 15.60
N ASP A 199 -14.73 9.27 14.50
CA ASP A 199 -14.99 7.84 14.55
C ASP A 199 -13.78 7.10 15.13
N PRO A 200 -13.96 6.19 16.11
CA PRO A 200 -12.85 5.54 16.81
C PRO A 200 -11.90 4.77 15.88
N ARG A 201 -12.41 4.06 14.89
CA ARG A 201 -11.57 3.30 13.92
C ARG A 201 -10.74 4.25 13.07
N ARG A 202 -11.37 5.33 12.59
CA ARG A 202 -10.66 6.35 11.82
C ARG A 202 -9.60 7.07 12.67
N PHE A 203 -9.90 7.32 13.94
CA PHE A 203 -8.93 7.88 14.87
C PHE A 203 -7.74 6.93 15.06
N ASN A 204 -7.99 5.64 15.30
CA ASN A 204 -6.94 4.63 15.46
C ASN A 204 -6.04 4.55 14.22
N ALA A 205 -6.63 4.52 13.03
CA ALA A 205 -5.83 4.51 11.80
C ALA A 205 -5.00 5.79 11.64
N MET A 206 -5.59 6.96 11.83
CA MET A 206 -4.94 8.24 11.54
C MET A 206 -3.97 8.70 12.64
N TYR A 207 -4.29 8.47 13.92
CA TYR A 207 -3.54 9.01 15.04
C TYR A 207 -2.75 7.96 15.83
N ASN A 208 -3.21 6.72 15.86
CA ASN A 208 -2.52 5.63 16.56
C ASN A 208 -1.61 4.80 15.64
N GLY A 209 -1.71 4.98 14.32
CA GLY A 209 -0.91 4.19 13.39
C GLY A 209 -1.32 2.71 13.35
N GLU A 210 -2.60 2.41 13.61
CA GLU A 210 -3.16 1.06 13.67
C GLU A 210 -3.99 0.76 12.43
N PHE A 211 -3.84 -0.43 11.85
CA PHE A 211 -4.74 -0.88 10.79
C PHE A 211 -6.09 -1.23 11.39
N GLU A 212 -7.12 -0.61 10.87
CA GLU A 212 -8.50 -0.85 11.25
C GLU A 212 -9.34 -1.29 10.05
N LYS A 213 -10.28 -2.20 10.26
CA LYS A 213 -11.32 -2.47 9.27
C LYS A 213 -12.21 -1.23 9.16
N MET A 214 -12.13 -0.54 8.02
CA MET A 214 -12.87 0.71 7.81
C MET A 214 -14.38 0.48 7.84
N HIS A 215 -15.16 1.45 8.36
CA HIS A 215 -16.59 1.52 8.14
C HIS A 215 -16.90 1.69 6.64
N GLY A 216 -17.89 0.98 6.16
CA GLY A 216 -18.32 1.01 4.76
C GLY A 216 -18.05 -0.29 4.00
N LEU A 217 -17.42 -1.26 4.63
CA LEU A 217 -17.50 -2.64 4.14
C LEU A 217 -18.94 -3.12 4.39
N VAL A 218 -19.63 -3.49 3.34
CA VAL A 218 -20.98 -4.08 3.43
C VAL A 218 -20.93 -5.34 4.32
N TYR A 219 -19.78 -6.04 4.29
CA TYR A 219 -19.49 -7.21 5.13
C TYR A 219 -18.20 -6.95 5.92
N ASP A 220 -18.32 -6.35 7.11
CA ASP A 220 -17.18 -6.08 7.99
C ASP A 220 -16.61 -7.37 8.65
N CYS A 221 -17.40 -8.43 8.63
CA CYS A 221 -17.01 -9.77 9.11
C CYS A 221 -16.23 -10.58 8.04
N PHE A 222 -16.11 -10.10 6.79
CA PHE A 222 -15.35 -10.83 5.77
C PHE A 222 -13.87 -10.89 6.14
N ASP A 223 -13.35 -12.11 6.13
CA ASP A 223 -11.95 -12.41 6.43
C ASP A 223 -11.44 -13.43 5.41
N ASP A 224 -10.39 -13.06 4.69
CA ASP A 224 -9.84 -13.89 3.62
C ASP A 224 -9.38 -15.27 4.11
N GLU A 225 -8.88 -15.37 5.35
CA GLU A 225 -8.41 -16.64 5.93
C GLU A 225 -9.55 -17.61 6.26
N ILE A 226 -10.73 -17.04 6.51
CA ILE A 226 -11.92 -17.83 6.90
C ILE A 226 -12.81 -18.06 5.69
N HIS A 227 -12.98 -17.05 4.84
CA HIS A 227 -14.01 -17.04 3.81
C HIS A 227 -13.49 -17.34 2.39
N VAL A 228 -12.16 -17.26 2.17
CA VAL A 228 -11.54 -17.69 0.91
C VAL A 228 -10.96 -19.08 1.12
N VAL A 229 -11.52 -20.05 0.40
CA VAL A 229 -11.09 -21.45 0.47
C VAL A 229 -10.41 -21.89 -0.82
N GLU A 230 -9.49 -22.84 -0.72
CA GLU A 230 -8.90 -23.46 -1.91
C GLU A 230 -9.99 -24.13 -2.76
N PRO A 231 -9.88 -24.08 -4.10
CA PRO A 231 -10.84 -24.71 -4.99
C PRO A 231 -11.03 -26.20 -4.66
N TYR A 232 -12.24 -26.60 -4.47
CA TYR A 232 -12.60 -28.00 -4.20
C TYR A 232 -13.82 -28.44 -5.00
N THR A 233 -14.01 -29.76 -5.12
CA THR A 233 -15.20 -30.32 -5.80
C THR A 233 -16.43 -30.14 -4.93
N LEU A 234 -17.41 -29.39 -5.43
CA LEU A 234 -18.65 -29.18 -4.71
C LEU A 234 -19.48 -30.46 -4.59
N PRO A 235 -20.25 -30.63 -3.49
CA PRO A 235 -21.13 -31.78 -3.29
C PRO A 235 -22.14 -31.98 -4.43
N ILE A 236 -22.45 -33.22 -4.74
CA ILE A 236 -23.52 -33.58 -5.69
C ILE A 236 -24.85 -33.01 -5.18
N GLY A 237 -25.61 -32.39 -6.08
CA GLY A 237 -26.86 -31.71 -5.71
C GLY A 237 -26.72 -30.21 -5.41
N THR A 238 -25.51 -29.65 -5.51
CA THR A 238 -25.31 -28.19 -5.44
C THR A 238 -26.09 -27.48 -6.54
N LYS A 239 -26.86 -26.44 -6.19
CA LYS A 239 -27.63 -25.62 -7.13
C LYS A 239 -26.89 -24.31 -7.39
N PHE A 240 -26.77 -23.93 -8.67
CA PHE A 240 -26.09 -22.71 -9.05
C PHE A 240 -27.08 -21.60 -9.38
N HIS A 241 -26.82 -20.44 -8.76
CA HIS A 241 -27.57 -19.22 -8.99
C HIS A 241 -26.57 -18.11 -9.37
N ALA A 242 -27.02 -17.12 -10.13
CA ALA A 242 -26.22 -15.95 -10.46
C ALA A 242 -26.90 -14.66 -10.01
N ALA A 243 -26.10 -13.70 -9.58
CA ALA A 243 -26.53 -12.32 -9.40
C ALA A 243 -25.93 -11.47 -10.52
N VAL A 244 -26.71 -10.55 -11.08
CA VAL A 244 -26.32 -9.72 -12.21
C VAL A 244 -26.57 -8.26 -11.87
N ASP A 245 -25.51 -7.47 -12.02
CA ASP A 245 -25.57 -6.01 -11.99
C ASP A 245 -25.25 -5.49 -13.40
N TRP A 246 -26.27 -4.88 -14.03
CA TRP A 246 -26.16 -4.39 -15.40
C TRP A 246 -25.51 -3.02 -15.42
N GLY A 247 -24.38 -2.89 -16.11
CA GLY A 247 -23.67 -1.61 -16.23
C GLY A 247 -23.17 -1.38 -17.64
N THR A 248 -23.57 -0.26 -18.26
CA THR A 248 -23.05 0.19 -19.57
C THR A 248 -21.94 1.21 -19.40
N THR A 249 -22.14 2.22 -18.54
CA THR A 249 -21.14 3.21 -18.13
C THR A 249 -20.39 2.80 -16.86
N HIS A 250 -21.05 2.02 -16.01
CA HIS A 250 -20.48 1.35 -14.85
C HIS A 250 -20.09 -0.09 -15.20
N PRO A 251 -19.31 -0.79 -14.34
CA PRO A 251 -18.97 -2.17 -14.60
C PRO A 251 -20.19 -3.09 -14.68
N PHE A 252 -20.22 -3.96 -15.69
CA PHE A 252 -21.12 -5.10 -15.75
C PHE A 252 -20.55 -6.22 -14.90
N VAL A 253 -21.35 -6.76 -13.98
CA VAL A 253 -20.93 -7.79 -13.03
C VAL A 253 -21.88 -8.97 -13.06
N ILE A 254 -21.33 -10.19 -13.11
CA ILE A 254 -22.07 -11.43 -12.83
C ILE A 254 -21.27 -12.23 -11.80
N THR A 255 -21.90 -12.57 -10.67
CA THR A 255 -21.35 -13.52 -9.72
C THR A 255 -22.14 -14.81 -9.77
N VAL A 256 -21.43 -15.96 -9.77
CA VAL A 256 -22.07 -17.28 -9.72
C VAL A 256 -21.83 -17.89 -8.35
N ARG A 257 -22.90 -18.33 -7.72
CA ARG A 257 -22.90 -18.94 -6.37
C ARG A 257 -23.50 -20.32 -6.40
N GLY A 258 -22.75 -21.30 -5.87
CA GLY A 258 -23.25 -22.65 -5.56
C GLY A 258 -23.87 -22.67 -4.17
N ILE A 259 -25.06 -23.23 -4.06
CA ILE A 259 -25.73 -23.52 -2.78
C ILE A 259 -25.67 -25.02 -2.58
N THR A 260 -24.92 -25.46 -1.59
CA THR A 260 -24.75 -26.89 -1.28
C THR A 260 -26.02 -27.49 -0.65
N PRO A 261 -26.22 -28.81 -0.68
CA PRO A 261 -27.31 -29.43 0.06
C PRO A 261 -27.28 -29.15 1.55
N GLY A 262 -26.12 -28.84 2.12
CA GLY A 262 -25.94 -28.45 3.52
C GLY A 262 -26.31 -27.00 3.81
N GLY A 263 -26.62 -26.20 2.78
CA GLY A 263 -26.98 -24.79 2.92
C GLY A 263 -25.79 -23.83 2.85
N ASP A 264 -24.56 -24.30 2.58
CA ASP A 264 -23.41 -23.42 2.41
C ASP A 264 -23.50 -22.68 1.08
N HIS A 265 -23.07 -21.44 1.09
CA HIS A 265 -23.01 -20.57 -0.08
C HIS A 265 -21.57 -20.39 -0.52
N VAL A 266 -21.20 -20.87 -1.70
CA VAL A 266 -19.84 -20.81 -2.24
C VAL A 266 -19.84 -20.00 -3.52
N GLN A 267 -19.11 -18.89 -3.58
CA GLN A 267 -18.91 -18.15 -4.81
C GLN A 267 -17.88 -18.91 -5.68
N VAL A 268 -18.31 -19.33 -6.86
CA VAL A 268 -17.51 -20.20 -7.75
C VAL A 268 -16.99 -19.47 -8.99
N SER A 269 -17.58 -18.33 -9.34
CA SER A 269 -17.14 -17.54 -10.49
C SER A 269 -17.59 -16.09 -10.34
N GLU A 270 -16.78 -15.19 -10.90
CA GLU A 270 -17.10 -13.78 -11.03
C GLU A 270 -16.69 -13.29 -12.42
N PHE A 271 -17.50 -12.46 -13.00
CA PHE A 271 -17.16 -11.69 -14.20
C PHE A 271 -17.39 -10.21 -13.90
N TYR A 272 -16.35 -9.38 -14.08
CA TYR A 272 -16.37 -7.95 -13.79
C TYR A 272 -15.69 -7.20 -14.93
N LYS A 273 -16.43 -6.38 -15.70
CA LYS A 273 -15.86 -5.63 -16.80
C LYS A 273 -16.68 -4.40 -17.18
N THR A 274 -15.99 -3.33 -17.61
CA THR A 274 -16.61 -2.11 -18.15
C THR A 274 -16.64 -2.12 -19.68
N GLY A 275 -17.49 -1.29 -20.29
CA GLY A 275 -17.52 -1.08 -21.74
C GLY A 275 -18.15 -2.23 -22.54
N PHE A 276 -19.04 -2.99 -21.92
CA PHE A 276 -19.80 -4.05 -22.58
C PHE A 276 -21.10 -3.52 -23.17
N THR A 277 -21.43 -4.00 -24.37
CA THR A 277 -22.76 -3.82 -24.93
C THR A 277 -23.73 -4.83 -24.32
N ILE A 278 -25.04 -4.57 -24.42
CA ILE A 278 -26.08 -5.51 -23.94
C ILE A 278 -25.91 -6.89 -24.59
N THR A 279 -25.54 -6.94 -25.86
CA THR A 279 -25.29 -8.20 -26.58
C THR A 279 -24.15 -8.98 -25.96
N ASP A 280 -23.05 -8.28 -25.60
CA ASP A 280 -21.88 -8.91 -24.95
C ASP A 280 -22.26 -9.46 -23.56
N MET A 281 -23.03 -8.69 -22.80
CA MET A 281 -23.51 -9.09 -21.47
C MET A 281 -24.37 -10.36 -21.54
N VAL A 282 -25.28 -10.42 -22.49
CA VAL A 282 -26.14 -11.61 -22.73
C VAL A 282 -25.28 -12.83 -23.09
N GLN A 283 -24.28 -12.66 -23.96
CA GLN A 283 -23.37 -13.76 -24.33
C GLN A 283 -22.60 -14.31 -23.13
N VAL A 284 -22.09 -13.42 -22.25
CA VAL A 284 -21.42 -13.83 -21.01
C VAL A 284 -22.39 -14.61 -20.11
N ALA A 285 -23.59 -14.10 -19.91
CA ALA A 285 -24.61 -14.77 -19.09
C ALA A 285 -24.97 -16.17 -19.64
N GLN A 286 -25.13 -16.29 -20.94
CA GLN A 286 -25.41 -17.58 -21.61
C GLN A 286 -24.25 -18.56 -21.43
N LYS A 287 -23.01 -18.10 -21.60
CA LYS A 287 -21.81 -18.93 -21.40
C LYS A 287 -21.72 -19.44 -19.95
N LEU A 288 -21.92 -18.56 -18.98
CA LEU A 288 -21.89 -18.94 -17.57
C LEU A 288 -23.03 -19.90 -17.22
N LYS A 289 -24.22 -19.71 -17.81
CA LYS A 289 -25.35 -20.64 -17.67
C LYS A 289 -24.98 -22.05 -18.16
N GLN A 290 -24.33 -22.15 -19.30
CA GLN A 290 -23.90 -23.46 -19.88
C GLN A 290 -22.84 -24.12 -19.01
N VAL A 291 -21.84 -23.36 -18.54
CA VAL A 291 -20.71 -23.90 -17.75
C VAL A 291 -21.19 -24.38 -16.37
N TRP A 292 -22.02 -23.61 -15.68
CA TRP A 292 -22.41 -23.86 -14.30
C TRP A 292 -23.81 -24.46 -14.14
N GLY A 293 -24.60 -24.58 -15.20
CA GLY A 293 -25.98 -25.05 -15.10
C GLY A 293 -26.85 -24.13 -14.23
N ILE A 294 -26.71 -22.80 -14.39
CA ILE A 294 -27.37 -21.81 -13.56
C ILE A 294 -28.89 -21.93 -13.68
N HIS A 295 -29.57 -22.08 -12.54
CA HIS A 295 -31.02 -22.21 -12.47
C HIS A 295 -31.73 -20.86 -12.47
N ILE A 296 -31.21 -19.88 -11.73
CA ILE A 296 -31.87 -18.59 -11.51
C ILE A 296 -30.80 -17.48 -11.66
N PHE A 297 -31.21 -16.42 -12.39
CA PHE A 297 -30.49 -15.15 -12.43
C PHE A 297 -31.31 -14.12 -11.65
N TYR A 298 -30.67 -13.52 -10.66
CA TYR A 298 -31.17 -12.38 -9.90
C TYR A 298 -30.59 -11.12 -10.50
N CYS A 299 -31.42 -10.27 -11.06
CA CYS A 299 -30.99 -9.01 -11.69
C CYS A 299 -31.44 -7.83 -10.84
N ASP A 300 -30.66 -6.74 -10.87
CA ASP A 300 -31.06 -5.49 -10.25
C ASP A 300 -32.23 -4.90 -11.07
N PRO A 301 -33.39 -4.64 -10.44
CA PRO A 301 -34.52 -4.03 -11.12
C PRO A 301 -34.38 -2.52 -11.36
N ALA A 302 -33.39 -1.87 -10.77
CA ALA A 302 -33.18 -0.42 -10.83
C ALA A 302 -32.62 0.05 -12.19
N GLU A 303 -32.02 -0.84 -12.96
CA GLU A 303 -31.57 -0.56 -14.33
C GLU A 303 -32.27 -1.55 -15.32
N PRO A 304 -33.53 -1.28 -15.74
CA PRO A 304 -34.15 -2.06 -16.79
C PRO A 304 -33.40 -1.82 -18.11
N VAL A 305 -32.94 -2.88 -18.71
CA VAL A 305 -32.31 -2.91 -20.04
C VAL A 305 -33.38 -2.74 -21.11
#